data_1492d89805eafcd0cbe3e5205e559399
#
_entry.id   1492d89805eafcd0cbe3e5205e559399
#
_cell.length_a   1.000
_cell.length_b   1.000
_cell.length_c   1.000
_cell.angle_alpha   90.00
_cell.angle_beta   90.00
_cell.angle_gamma   90.00
#
_symmetry.space_group_name_H-M   'P 1'
#
loop_
_entity.id
_entity.type
_entity.pdbx_description
1 polymer ?
#
loop_
_entity_poly.entity_id
_entity_poly.type
_entity_poly.pdbx_seq_one_letter_code
_entity_poly.pdbx_strand_id
1 'polypeptide(L)'
;AALTPQAEIEGDMGDAHVGRQARLMSQALRKITANINNTNTICIFINQLREKIGVTFGPTETTPGGRALRFYSSVRLRIARIGAIKQGENVVGNRTEVKVAKSKVGAPFKVAQFDIMYGKGVSREGGVLDLAVDMGVVKQSGSWFNYGDVKLGQGREKAKTYLSDNPDTLAEIETLVRDTLGI
;
A
#
# COMPACT_ATOMS: atom_id res chain seq x y z
N ALA A 1 -0.40 -12.88 -10.02
CA ALA A 1 -1.02 -14.19 -9.73
C ALA A 1 -1.73 -14.78 -10.95
N ALA A 2 -2.20 -13.95 -11.88
CA ALA A 2 -2.97 -14.40 -13.06
C ALA A 2 -2.12 -14.84 -14.27
N LEU A 3 -0.80 -14.81 -14.17
CA LEU A 3 0.07 -15.29 -15.24
C LEU A 3 0.12 -16.81 -15.23
N THR A 4 -0.57 -17.43 -16.18
CA THR A 4 -0.65 -18.89 -16.35
C THR A 4 0.28 -19.34 -17.48
N PRO A 5 1.16 -20.34 -17.28
CA PRO A 5 1.95 -20.92 -18.37
C PRO A 5 1.06 -21.54 -19.44
N GLN A 6 1.44 -21.43 -20.71
CA GLN A 6 0.66 -21.99 -21.83
C GLN A 6 0.38 -23.50 -21.64
N ALA A 7 1.36 -24.25 -21.22
CA ALA A 7 1.20 -25.68 -20.96
C ALA A 7 0.24 -26.03 -19.79
N GLU A 8 -0.14 -25.04 -18.97
CA GLU A 8 -1.16 -25.19 -17.94
C GLU A 8 -2.56 -24.85 -18.49
N ILE A 9 -2.63 -24.01 -19.51
CA ILE A 9 -3.85 -23.66 -20.23
C ILE A 9 -4.26 -24.79 -21.17
N GLU A 10 -3.30 -25.47 -21.81
CA GLU A 10 -3.50 -26.54 -22.77
C GLU A 10 -3.59 -27.92 -22.14
N GLY A 11 -3.21 -28.07 -20.84
CA GLY A 11 -3.23 -29.32 -20.09
C GLY A 11 -4.60 -29.68 -19.56
N ASP A 12 -4.79 -30.96 -19.20
CA ASP A 12 -6.03 -31.42 -18.60
C ASP A 12 -6.17 -30.99 -17.13
N MET A 13 -7.42 -30.88 -16.68
CA MET A 13 -7.72 -30.61 -15.26
C MET A 13 -7.24 -31.79 -14.40
N GLY A 14 -6.28 -31.52 -13.51
CA GLY A 14 -5.65 -32.53 -12.65
C GLY A 14 -4.19 -32.81 -12.98
N ASP A 15 -3.67 -32.31 -14.08
CA ASP A 15 -2.26 -32.40 -14.40
C ASP A 15 -1.38 -31.68 -13.37
N ALA A 16 -0.33 -32.35 -12.91
CA ALA A 16 0.61 -31.78 -11.96
C ALA A 16 1.59 -30.80 -12.65
N HIS A 17 1.35 -29.50 -12.48
CA HIS A 17 2.17 -28.44 -13.08
C HIS A 17 3.18 -27.83 -12.09
N VAL A 18 3.83 -28.65 -11.28
CA VAL A 18 4.75 -28.21 -10.22
C VAL A 18 5.87 -27.32 -10.77
N GLY A 19 5.95 -26.09 -10.25
CA GLY A 19 7.05 -25.16 -10.54
C GLY A 19 7.03 -24.51 -11.93
N ARG A 20 6.05 -24.79 -12.80
CA ARG A 20 5.97 -24.18 -14.15
C ARG A 20 5.84 -22.65 -14.09
N GLN A 21 4.97 -22.14 -13.21
CA GLN A 21 4.81 -20.69 -13.01
C GLN A 21 6.11 -20.03 -12.50
N ALA A 22 6.87 -20.69 -11.61
CA ALA A 22 8.13 -20.19 -11.11
C ALA A 22 9.22 -20.13 -12.21
N ARG A 23 9.24 -21.11 -13.12
CA ARG A 23 10.13 -21.11 -14.30
C ARG A 23 9.75 -19.99 -15.27
N LEU A 24 8.46 -19.83 -15.58
CA LEU A 24 7.94 -18.75 -16.41
C LEU A 24 8.38 -17.39 -15.85
N MET A 25 8.15 -17.13 -14.57
CA MET A 25 8.54 -15.86 -13.93
C MET A 25 10.05 -15.63 -13.99
N SER A 26 10.86 -16.66 -13.76
CA SER A 26 12.32 -16.55 -13.84
C SER A 26 12.80 -16.20 -15.25
N GLN A 27 12.21 -16.79 -16.29
CA GLN A 27 12.51 -16.49 -17.68
C GLN A 27 12.03 -15.10 -18.09
N ALA A 28 10.79 -14.74 -17.75
CA ALA A 28 10.20 -13.45 -18.04
C ALA A 28 11.04 -12.31 -17.45
N LEU A 29 11.38 -12.40 -16.16
CA LEU A 29 12.15 -11.36 -15.47
C LEU A 29 13.53 -11.15 -16.10
N ARG A 30 14.21 -12.22 -16.54
CA ARG A 30 15.50 -12.09 -17.28
C ARG A 30 15.33 -11.31 -18.58
N LYS A 31 14.26 -11.59 -19.33
CA LYS A 31 14.00 -10.93 -20.63
C LYS A 31 13.59 -9.47 -20.49
N ILE A 32 12.67 -9.18 -19.54
CA ILE A 32 12.10 -7.84 -19.41
C ILE A 32 13.02 -6.86 -18.68
N THR A 33 13.93 -7.33 -17.81
CA THR A 33 14.79 -6.44 -17.01
C THR A 33 15.63 -5.52 -17.89
N ALA A 34 16.23 -6.03 -18.97
CA ALA A 34 17.02 -5.22 -19.90
C ALA A 34 16.14 -4.18 -20.60
N ASN A 35 14.96 -4.59 -21.06
CA ASN A 35 14.03 -3.68 -21.76
C ASN A 35 13.52 -2.58 -20.83
N ILE A 36 13.13 -2.93 -19.60
CA ILE A 36 12.67 -1.96 -18.58
C ILE A 36 13.75 -0.92 -18.30
N ASN A 37 15.00 -1.35 -18.16
CA ASN A 37 16.12 -0.45 -17.92
C ASN A 37 16.37 0.49 -19.09
N ASN A 38 16.35 -0.04 -20.31
CA ASN A 38 16.61 0.75 -21.53
C ASN A 38 15.49 1.75 -21.85
N THR A 39 14.26 1.48 -21.43
CA THR A 39 13.08 2.32 -21.70
C THR A 39 12.69 3.21 -20.52
N ASN A 40 13.45 3.24 -19.43
CA ASN A 40 13.12 3.97 -18.21
C ASN A 40 11.68 3.70 -17.71
N THR A 41 11.24 2.45 -17.82
CA THR A 41 9.87 2.03 -17.53
C THR A 41 9.76 1.52 -16.09
N ILE A 42 8.68 1.91 -15.39
CA ILE A 42 8.32 1.33 -14.09
C ILE A 42 7.44 0.10 -14.33
N CYS A 43 7.85 -1.05 -13.78
CA CYS A 43 7.08 -2.28 -13.84
C CYS A 43 6.59 -2.67 -12.46
N ILE A 44 5.26 -2.76 -12.29
CA ILE A 44 4.61 -3.09 -11.01
C ILE A 44 4.01 -4.49 -11.10
N PHE A 45 4.47 -5.39 -10.23
CA PHE A 45 3.92 -6.72 -10.06
C PHE A 45 2.98 -6.77 -8.86
N ILE A 46 1.70 -7.05 -9.12
CA ILE A 46 0.70 -7.28 -8.09
C ILE A 46 0.63 -8.78 -7.81
N ASN A 47 0.80 -9.18 -6.54
CA ASN A 47 0.77 -10.58 -6.14
C ASN A 47 -0.05 -10.77 -4.87
N GLN A 48 -0.58 -11.97 -4.69
CA GLN A 48 -1.31 -12.38 -3.50
C GLN A 48 -0.36 -13.05 -2.50
N LEU A 49 -0.63 -12.87 -1.21
CA LEU A 49 0.00 -13.65 -0.16
C LEU A 49 -0.74 -14.97 0.02
N ARG A 50 0.00 -16.04 0.26
CA ARG A 50 -0.49 -17.37 0.58
C ARG A 50 0.17 -17.82 1.87
N GLU A 51 -0.59 -18.46 2.73
CA GLU A 51 -0.05 -19.10 3.92
C GLU A 51 0.60 -20.44 3.57
N LYS A 52 1.71 -20.72 4.21
CA LYS A 52 2.37 -22.02 4.12
C LYS A 52 1.78 -22.93 5.18
N ILE A 53 1.16 -24.00 4.75
CA ILE A 53 0.62 -25.03 5.66
C ILE A 53 1.77 -25.78 6.34
N GLY A 54 1.69 -25.98 7.65
CA GLY A 54 2.64 -26.79 8.42
C GLY A 54 3.95 -26.11 8.81
N VAL A 55 4.09 -24.78 8.63
CA VAL A 55 5.28 -24.04 9.08
C VAL A 55 5.06 -23.50 10.48
N THR A 56 5.73 -24.10 11.47
CA THR A 56 5.67 -23.69 12.88
C THR A 56 6.67 -22.59 13.20
N PHE A 57 7.78 -22.48 12.48
CA PHE A 57 8.82 -21.47 12.69
C PHE A 57 9.22 -20.80 11.37
N GLY A 58 9.46 -19.48 11.43
CA GLY A 58 9.86 -18.66 10.29
C GLY A 58 8.69 -18.02 9.55
N PRO A 59 8.93 -17.42 8.36
CA PRO A 59 7.89 -16.71 7.61
C PRO A 59 6.80 -17.66 7.13
N THR A 60 5.60 -17.50 7.64
CA THR A 60 4.41 -18.28 7.29
C THR A 60 3.82 -17.89 5.94
N GLU A 61 4.10 -16.68 5.47
CA GLU A 61 3.59 -16.15 4.21
C GLU A 61 4.52 -16.42 3.04
N THR A 62 3.94 -16.71 1.88
CA THR A 62 4.64 -16.85 0.60
C THR A 62 3.84 -16.23 -0.54
N THR A 63 4.48 -16.02 -1.68
CA THR A 63 3.83 -15.53 -2.91
C THR A 63 3.94 -16.59 -3.99
N PRO A 64 2.91 -16.79 -4.84
CA PRO A 64 3.01 -17.62 -6.03
C PRO A 64 4.05 -17.05 -7.02
N GLY A 65 4.52 -17.89 -7.96
CA GLY A 65 5.51 -17.49 -8.96
C GLY A 65 6.97 -17.66 -8.54
N GLY A 66 7.23 -18.36 -7.41
CA GLY A 66 8.58 -18.70 -6.96
C GLY A 66 9.35 -17.54 -6.30
N ARG A 67 10.68 -17.66 -6.28
CA ARG A 67 11.55 -16.70 -5.56
C ARG A 67 12.09 -15.56 -6.43
N ALA A 68 11.97 -15.63 -7.75
CA ALA A 68 12.65 -14.73 -8.67
C ALA A 68 12.27 -13.24 -8.43
N LEU A 69 11.00 -12.92 -8.26
CA LEU A 69 10.54 -11.57 -7.94
C LEU A 69 11.21 -10.96 -6.69
N ARG A 70 11.52 -11.77 -5.69
CA ARG A 70 12.19 -11.29 -4.46
C ARG A 70 13.58 -10.75 -4.74
N PHE A 71 14.28 -11.32 -5.71
CA PHE A 71 15.64 -10.91 -6.09
C PHE A 71 15.61 -9.74 -7.07
N TYR A 72 14.78 -9.83 -8.12
CA TYR A 72 14.71 -8.82 -9.18
C TYR A 72 14.10 -7.50 -8.70
N SER A 73 13.08 -7.51 -7.85
CA SER A 73 12.41 -6.29 -7.39
C SER A 73 13.36 -5.33 -6.67
N SER A 74 13.31 -4.06 -7.03
CA SER A 74 13.98 -2.95 -6.33
C SER A 74 13.25 -2.58 -5.04
N VAL A 75 11.92 -2.55 -5.08
CA VAL A 75 11.06 -2.28 -3.93
C VAL A 75 10.03 -3.39 -3.79
N ARG A 76 9.75 -3.79 -2.55
CA ARG A 76 8.65 -4.70 -2.20
C ARG A 76 7.82 -4.08 -1.10
N LEU A 77 6.55 -3.96 -1.38
CA LEU A 77 5.55 -3.45 -0.45
C LEU A 77 4.64 -4.60 -0.01
N ARG A 78 4.39 -4.70 1.30
CA ARG A 78 3.36 -5.55 1.87
C ARG A 78 2.19 -4.65 2.24
N ILE A 79 1.04 -4.95 1.68
CA ILE A 79 -0.19 -4.19 1.91
C ILE A 79 -1.14 -5.06 2.73
N ALA A 80 -1.68 -4.51 3.80
CA ALA A 80 -2.62 -5.18 4.68
C ALA A 80 -3.77 -4.24 5.06
N ARG A 81 -4.99 -4.76 5.07
CA ARG A 81 -6.12 -4.10 5.68
C ARG A 81 -6.02 -4.27 7.20
N ILE A 82 -6.00 -3.16 7.94
CA ILE A 82 -5.91 -3.17 9.40
C ILE A 82 -7.22 -2.75 10.09
N GLY A 83 -8.18 -2.21 9.35
CA GLY A 83 -9.48 -1.83 9.89
C GLY A 83 -10.49 -1.49 8.81
N ALA A 84 -11.75 -1.37 9.22
CA ALA A 84 -12.84 -0.86 8.39
C ALA A 84 -13.15 0.59 8.78
N ILE A 85 -13.39 1.44 7.79
CA ILE A 85 -13.91 2.80 7.99
C ILE A 85 -15.41 2.74 7.85
N LYS A 86 -16.12 3.20 8.87
CA LYS A 86 -17.58 3.16 8.93
C LYS A 86 -18.16 4.56 8.96
N GLN A 87 -19.28 4.75 8.28
CA GLN A 87 -20.15 5.90 8.38
C GLN A 87 -21.54 5.42 8.82
N GLY A 88 -21.83 5.59 10.10
CA GLY A 88 -22.95 4.89 10.74
C GLY A 88 -22.72 3.38 10.71
N GLU A 89 -23.67 2.62 10.18
CA GLU A 89 -23.56 1.16 10.03
C GLU A 89 -22.84 0.73 8.74
N ASN A 90 -22.69 1.63 7.77
CA ASN A 90 -22.11 1.31 6.47
C ASN A 90 -20.58 1.33 6.49
N VAL A 91 -19.96 0.31 5.91
CA VAL A 91 -18.52 0.29 5.65
C VAL A 91 -18.24 1.06 4.36
N VAL A 92 -17.55 2.18 4.47
CA VAL A 92 -17.27 3.10 3.35
C VAL A 92 -15.81 3.06 2.88
N GLY A 93 -14.96 2.35 3.58
CA GLY A 93 -13.56 2.24 3.23
C GLY A 93 -12.77 1.30 4.15
N ASN A 94 -11.48 1.23 3.91
CA ASN A 94 -10.54 0.43 4.70
C ASN A 94 -9.37 1.29 5.18
N ARG A 95 -9.01 1.15 6.45
CA ARG A 95 -7.70 1.56 6.95
C ARG A 95 -6.68 0.54 6.47
N THR A 96 -5.66 1.00 5.78
CA THR A 96 -4.66 0.17 5.10
C THR A 96 -3.28 0.49 5.64
N GLU A 97 -2.49 -0.55 5.88
CA GLU A 97 -1.08 -0.45 6.23
C GLU A 97 -0.23 -0.93 5.05
N VAL A 98 0.80 -0.16 4.72
CA VAL A 98 1.83 -0.52 3.75
C VAL A 98 3.17 -0.58 4.46
N LYS A 99 3.81 -1.74 4.43
CA LYS A 99 5.17 -1.95 4.95
C LYS A 99 6.15 -2.14 3.82
N VAL A 100 7.25 -1.39 3.85
CA VAL A 100 8.37 -1.57 2.91
C VAL A 100 9.16 -2.81 3.34
N ALA A 101 8.84 -3.97 2.74
CA ALA A 101 9.49 -5.23 3.07
C ALA A 101 10.89 -5.37 2.48
N LYS A 102 11.20 -4.62 1.41
CA LYS A 102 12.52 -4.52 0.77
C LYS A 102 12.61 -3.19 0.03
N SER A 103 13.75 -2.54 0.10
CA SER A 103 14.11 -1.42 -0.77
C SER A 103 15.60 -1.46 -1.12
N LYS A 104 15.92 -1.15 -2.40
CA LYS A 104 17.29 -0.92 -2.89
C LYS A 104 17.57 0.56 -3.10
N VAL A 105 16.53 1.41 -3.01
CA VAL A 105 16.57 2.84 -3.36
C VAL A 105 16.30 3.76 -2.18
N GLY A 106 16.00 3.22 -1.02
CA GLY A 106 15.73 3.99 0.19
C GLY A 106 15.68 3.09 1.43
N ALA A 107 15.36 3.65 2.58
CA ALA A 107 15.30 2.92 3.84
C ALA A 107 14.19 1.85 3.83
N PRO A 108 14.50 0.56 4.05
CA PRO A 108 13.50 -0.48 4.19
C PRO A 108 12.81 -0.43 5.56
N PHE A 109 11.77 -1.25 5.72
CA PHE A 109 11.02 -1.50 6.97
C PHE A 109 10.17 -0.34 7.48
N LYS A 110 10.13 0.78 6.76
CA LYS A 110 9.17 1.86 7.05
C LYS A 110 7.73 1.37 6.84
N VAL A 111 6.84 1.93 7.64
CA VAL A 111 5.40 1.65 7.61
C VAL A 111 4.66 2.96 7.35
N ALA A 112 3.66 2.91 6.49
CA ALA A 112 2.72 3.99 6.29
C ALA A 112 1.29 3.46 6.43
N GLN A 113 0.42 4.25 7.01
CA GLN A 113 -1.00 3.91 7.15
C GLN A 113 -1.85 5.01 6.53
N PHE A 114 -2.86 4.61 5.77
CA PHE A 114 -3.79 5.53 5.12
C PHE A 114 -5.14 4.88 4.87
N ASP A 115 -6.12 5.70 4.56
CA ASP A 115 -7.47 5.27 4.23
C ASP A 115 -7.62 5.02 2.74
N ILE A 116 -8.27 3.92 2.37
CA ILE A 116 -8.77 3.68 1.01
C ILE A 116 -10.30 3.74 1.07
N MET A 117 -10.86 4.76 0.46
CA MET A 117 -12.31 4.98 0.39
C MET A 117 -12.88 4.29 -0.85
N TYR A 118 -13.99 3.58 -0.70
CA TYR A 118 -14.62 2.86 -1.81
C TYR A 118 -15.08 3.84 -2.89
N GLY A 119 -14.75 3.54 -4.13
CA GLY A 119 -15.07 4.38 -5.30
C GLY A 119 -14.26 5.69 -5.43
N LYS A 120 -13.47 6.08 -4.40
CA LYS A 120 -12.67 7.31 -4.41
C LYS A 120 -11.15 7.05 -4.39
N GLY A 121 -10.72 5.92 -3.83
CA GLY A 121 -9.30 5.60 -3.69
C GLY A 121 -8.68 6.10 -2.38
N VAL A 122 -7.39 6.43 -2.40
CA VAL A 122 -6.65 6.89 -1.22
C VAL A 122 -7.16 8.27 -0.78
N SER A 123 -7.50 8.40 0.52
CA SER A 123 -7.94 9.68 1.10
C SER A 123 -6.72 10.58 1.34
N ARG A 124 -6.63 11.67 0.56
CA ARG A 124 -5.62 12.71 0.74
C ARG A 124 -5.81 13.43 2.07
N GLU A 125 -7.04 13.80 2.38
CA GLU A 125 -7.43 14.52 3.61
C GLU A 125 -7.04 13.71 4.86
N GLY A 126 -7.29 12.38 4.83
CA GLY A 126 -6.92 11.48 5.91
C GLY A 126 -5.41 11.37 6.10
N GLY A 127 -4.66 11.27 4.99
CA GLY A 127 -3.20 11.20 5.03
C GLY A 127 -2.56 12.49 5.54
N VAL A 128 -3.02 13.66 5.04
CA VAL A 128 -2.55 14.97 5.50
C VAL A 128 -2.88 15.19 6.98
N LEU A 129 -4.11 14.87 7.39
CA LEU A 129 -4.53 15.02 8.79
C LEU A 129 -3.67 14.19 9.75
N ASP A 130 -3.43 12.92 9.42
CA ASP A 130 -2.63 12.02 10.26
C ASP A 130 -1.19 12.55 10.41
N LEU A 131 -0.55 12.93 9.30
CA LEU A 131 0.80 13.48 9.32
C LEU A 131 0.86 14.83 10.05
N ALA A 132 -0.15 15.69 9.86
CA ALA A 132 -0.23 16.98 10.54
C ALA A 132 -0.36 16.84 12.07
N VAL A 133 -1.07 15.81 12.52
CA VAL A 133 -1.15 15.49 13.97
C VAL A 133 0.19 14.96 14.48
N ASP A 134 0.82 14.03 13.77
CA ASP A 134 2.11 13.45 14.15
C ASP A 134 3.22 14.52 14.24
N MET A 135 3.14 15.57 13.41
CA MET A 135 4.10 16.68 13.39
C MET A 135 3.70 17.87 14.28
N GLY A 136 2.55 17.80 14.93
CA GLY A 136 2.07 18.88 15.80
C GLY A 136 1.55 20.13 15.08
N VAL A 137 1.40 20.09 13.74
CA VAL A 137 0.77 21.14 12.92
C VAL A 137 -0.72 21.23 13.25
N VAL A 138 -1.38 20.09 13.38
CA VAL A 138 -2.74 19.96 13.90
C VAL A 138 -2.67 19.41 15.33
N LYS A 139 -3.32 20.11 16.25
CA LYS A 139 -3.39 19.69 17.67
C LYS A 139 -4.61 18.82 17.90
N GLN A 140 -4.40 17.64 18.45
CA GLN A 140 -5.47 16.78 18.93
C GLN A 140 -5.63 16.95 20.45
N SER A 141 -6.79 17.37 20.88
CA SER A 141 -7.15 17.49 22.30
C SER A 141 -8.38 16.64 22.59
N GLY A 142 -8.15 15.48 23.20
CA GLY A 142 -9.18 14.45 23.34
C GLY A 142 -9.68 13.99 21.98
N SER A 143 -10.97 14.19 21.71
CA SER A 143 -11.57 13.88 20.40
C SER A 143 -11.55 15.04 19.39
N TRP A 144 -11.08 16.23 19.78
CA TRP A 144 -11.10 17.41 18.93
C TRP A 144 -9.79 17.60 18.17
N PHE A 145 -9.91 17.95 16.89
CA PHE A 145 -8.81 18.34 16.01
C PHE A 145 -8.85 19.83 15.76
N ASN A 146 -7.73 20.54 15.99
CA ASN A 146 -7.64 21.98 15.88
C ASN A 146 -6.39 22.37 15.07
N TYR A 147 -6.57 23.32 14.16
CA TYR A 147 -5.48 23.95 13.40
C TYR A 147 -5.47 25.45 13.73
N GLY A 148 -4.48 25.92 14.48
CA GLY A 148 -4.52 27.25 15.09
C GLY A 148 -5.77 27.43 15.94
N ASP A 149 -6.56 28.45 15.61
CA ASP A 149 -7.85 28.74 16.26
C ASP A 149 -9.05 28.05 15.58
N VAL A 150 -8.80 27.36 14.47
CA VAL A 150 -9.84 26.68 13.70
C VAL A 150 -10.11 25.29 14.25
N LYS A 151 -11.37 25.01 14.59
CA LYS A 151 -11.82 23.67 14.98
C LYS A 151 -12.17 22.87 13.73
N LEU A 152 -11.34 21.88 13.37
CA LEU A 152 -11.57 21.02 12.22
C LEU A 152 -12.73 20.03 12.46
N GLY A 153 -12.90 19.55 13.70
CA GLY A 153 -14.02 18.68 14.05
C GLY A 153 -13.78 17.81 15.25
N GLN A 154 -14.88 17.24 15.75
CA GLN A 154 -14.85 16.23 16.81
C GLN A 154 -14.80 14.83 16.18
N GLY A 155 -13.67 14.16 16.31
CA GLY A 155 -13.39 12.88 15.70
C GLY A 155 -12.74 13.02 14.31
N ARG A 156 -11.93 12.00 13.97
CA ARG A 156 -11.11 11.99 12.74
C ARG A 156 -11.95 12.13 11.46
N GLU A 157 -13.11 11.47 11.40
CA GLU A 157 -13.95 11.50 10.20
C GLU A 157 -14.57 12.90 9.96
N LYS A 158 -14.99 13.61 11.03
CA LYS A 158 -15.49 14.98 10.88
C LYS A 158 -14.38 15.96 10.47
N ALA A 159 -13.17 15.79 11.03
CA ALA A 159 -12.02 16.60 10.61
C ALA A 159 -11.65 16.36 9.13
N LYS A 160 -11.71 15.13 8.65
CA LYS A 160 -11.53 14.79 7.22
C LYS A 160 -12.59 15.45 6.34
N THR A 161 -13.86 15.40 6.77
CA THR A 161 -14.96 16.04 6.04
C THR A 161 -14.73 17.55 5.97
N TYR A 162 -14.36 18.19 7.09
CA TYR A 162 -14.03 19.60 7.11
C TYR A 162 -12.91 19.94 6.11
N LEU A 163 -11.82 19.15 6.09
CA LEU A 163 -10.71 19.37 5.15
C LEU A 163 -11.11 19.13 3.70
N SER A 164 -12.02 18.21 3.43
CA SER A 164 -12.58 17.98 2.10
C SER A 164 -13.42 19.18 1.63
N ASP A 165 -14.19 19.80 2.53
CA ASP A 165 -15.04 20.94 2.24
C ASP A 165 -14.27 22.28 2.21
N ASN A 166 -13.04 22.30 2.76
CA ASN A 166 -12.17 23.48 2.83
C ASN A 166 -10.79 23.18 2.21
N PRO A 167 -10.70 23.14 0.87
CA PRO A 167 -9.47 22.75 0.15
C PRO A 167 -8.30 23.71 0.39
N ASP A 168 -8.55 24.98 0.66
CA ASP A 168 -7.50 25.97 0.96
C ASP A 168 -6.82 25.64 2.30
N THR A 169 -7.59 25.33 3.33
CA THR A 169 -7.05 24.89 4.63
C THR A 169 -6.27 23.56 4.50
N LEU A 170 -6.78 22.64 3.69
CA LEU A 170 -6.08 21.39 3.41
C LEU A 170 -4.73 21.64 2.74
N ALA A 171 -4.67 22.51 1.74
CA ALA A 171 -3.44 22.84 1.02
C ALA A 171 -2.42 23.56 1.91
N GLU A 172 -2.87 24.46 2.79
CA GLU A 172 -2.01 25.12 3.76
C GLU A 172 -1.37 24.12 4.74
N ILE A 173 -2.18 23.25 5.34
CA ILE A 173 -1.70 22.20 6.24
C ILE A 173 -0.73 21.24 5.51
N GLU A 174 -1.07 20.83 4.28
CA GLU A 174 -0.20 19.96 3.49
C GLU A 174 1.16 20.62 3.20
N THR A 175 1.19 21.91 2.90
CA THR A 175 2.43 22.66 2.67
C THR A 175 3.29 22.67 3.92
N LEU A 176 2.73 22.97 5.10
CA LEU A 176 3.45 22.94 6.36
C LEU A 176 3.99 21.54 6.71
N VAL A 177 3.20 20.51 6.43
CA VAL A 177 3.64 19.11 6.61
C VAL A 177 4.81 18.78 5.68
N ARG A 178 4.76 19.17 4.40
CA ARG A 178 5.85 18.95 3.45
C ARG A 178 7.12 19.69 3.84
N ASP A 179 7.00 20.96 4.20
CA ASP A 179 8.13 21.78 4.67
C ASP A 179 8.80 21.16 5.90
N THR A 180 8.02 20.66 6.84
CA THR A 180 8.53 19.97 8.04
C THR A 180 9.25 18.66 7.68
N LEU A 181 8.81 17.97 6.63
CA LEU A 181 9.45 16.74 6.11
C LEU A 181 10.67 17.02 5.23
N GLY A 182 10.84 18.24 4.76
CA GLY A 182 11.89 18.63 3.81
C GLY A 182 11.67 18.07 2.39
N ILE A 183 10.40 17.98 1.93
CA ILE A 183 10.00 17.43 0.61
C ILE A 183 9.06 18.38 -0.13
#